data_1d99c5db606ef8c409622fc4edeaf90e
#
_entry.id   1d99c5db606ef8c409622fc4edeaf90e
#
_cell.length_a   1.000
_cell.length_b   1.000
_cell.length_c   1.000
_cell.angle_alpha   90.00
_cell.angle_beta   90.00
_cell.angle_gamma   90.00
#
_symmetry.space_group_name_H-M   'P 1'
#
loop_
_entity.id
_entity.type
_entity.pdbx_description
1 polymer ?
#
loop_
_entity_poly.entity_id
_entity_poly.type
_entity_poly.pdbx_seq_one_letter_code
_entity_poly.pdbx_strand_id
1 'polypeptide(L)'
;MQNKAFTMIFLGALFLLGCKNNPVTSIELANQFNEENNQHSSVSYDIDYQIKFFNQIQDTTIVNAKVDLIRETNDSIFGGHIWVTADSVSTYYNREALYSINHATHKIIKFPKEKTSPLTGTIIGDVYKTYFLKPERLLRGVTDSAVTVTISEERISSRDTWKVNYDIEGNKDVTDLWKNIWIDKENFVVIKINYHAESQGEHQYNQWDLFNVSFDSITVDYLENRLKRFLEEYEVEEYKEEPKKGLPNGTRMPNLEGIIYSDKSSAKMDDFLDKLTLYDFWYMDCPPCIKAIPLLNELHMKYGDKGLKVVGVNPFNYNEKDLNRMPGFLTRNNIEYPILFVDRDSIGLFQIPAYPTFYLVDHEGNILYSEIGFNEDKAKSLDSQLEDYLIK
;
A
#
# COMPACT_ATOMS: atom_id res chain seq x y z
N MET A 1 -39.89 80.95 0.17
CA MET A 1 -38.66 80.10 0.15
C MET A 1 -39.11 78.67 0.39
N GLN A 2 -39.17 77.90 -0.70
CA GLN A 2 -39.75 76.56 -0.68
C GLN A 2 -38.62 75.53 -0.50
N ASN A 3 -38.69 74.74 0.57
CA ASN A 3 -37.88 73.60 0.78
C ASN A 3 -38.44 72.42 -0.03
N LYS A 4 -37.65 71.92 -1.00
CA LYS A 4 -37.92 70.63 -1.69
C LYS A 4 -37.22 69.53 -0.95
N ALA A 5 -38.00 68.70 -0.31
CA ALA A 5 -37.49 67.38 0.21
C ALA A 5 -37.31 66.41 -0.95
N PHE A 6 -36.10 65.86 -1.08
CA PHE A 6 -35.78 64.84 -2.04
C PHE A 6 -36.01 63.47 -1.38
N THR A 7 -37.04 62.76 -1.80
CA THR A 7 -37.36 61.41 -1.34
C THR A 7 -36.56 60.45 -2.19
N MET A 8 -35.52 59.78 -1.59
CA MET A 8 -34.72 58.78 -2.19
C MET A 8 -35.47 57.45 -2.05
N ILE A 9 -36.00 56.95 -3.14
CA ILE A 9 -36.60 55.60 -3.22
C ILE A 9 -35.47 54.59 -3.36
N PHE A 10 -35.24 53.80 -2.28
CA PHE A 10 -34.39 52.64 -2.31
C PHE A 10 -35.19 51.49 -2.98
N LEU A 11 -34.89 51.20 -4.23
CA LEU A 11 -35.30 49.95 -4.88
C LEU A 11 -34.41 48.81 -4.32
N GLY A 12 -34.92 48.11 -3.33
CA GLY A 12 -34.35 46.85 -2.90
C GLY A 12 -34.54 45.79 -3.99
N ALA A 13 -33.49 45.49 -4.74
CA ALA A 13 -33.47 44.32 -5.60
C ALA A 13 -33.44 43.07 -4.72
N LEU A 14 -34.61 42.45 -4.54
CA LEU A 14 -34.72 41.11 -4.00
C LEU A 14 -34.07 40.14 -5.02
N PHE A 15 -32.84 39.80 -4.82
CA PHE A 15 -32.26 38.63 -5.48
C PHE A 15 -32.96 37.38 -4.91
N LEU A 16 -34.01 36.95 -5.59
CA LEU A 16 -34.50 35.58 -5.46
C LEU A 16 -33.41 34.65 -6.02
N LEU A 17 -32.53 34.19 -5.16
CA LEU A 17 -31.72 33.03 -5.41
C LEU A 17 -32.64 31.82 -5.52
N GLY A 18 -33.18 31.61 -6.73
CA GLY A 18 -33.77 30.35 -7.08
C GLY A 18 -32.69 29.29 -7.09
N CYS A 19 -32.63 28.50 -6.04
CA CYS A 19 -31.91 27.23 -6.08
C CYS A 19 -32.44 26.37 -7.24
N LYS A 20 -31.80 26.46 -8.39
CA LYS A 20 -31.91 25.40 -9.39
C LYS A 20 -31.10 24.25 -8.85
N ASN A 21 -31.76 23.27 -8.24
CA ASN A 21 -31.20 21.95 -7.92
C ASN A 21 -30.94 21.19 -9.21
N ASN A 22 -29.97 21.64 -10.00
CA ASN A 22 -29.37 20.75 -10.99
C ASN A 22 -28.36 19.89 -10.22
N PRO A 23 -28.36 18.57 -10.39
CA PRO A 23 -27.35 17.72 -9.79
C PRO A 23 -25.97 18.17 -10.29
N VAL A 24 -25.03 18.38 -9.35
CA VAL A 24 -23.65 18.73 -9.66
C VAL A 24 -23.05 17.60 -10.48
N THR A 25 -22.47 17.89 -11.62
CA THR A 25 -21.74 16.88 -12.40
C THR A 25 -20.44 16.50 -11.71
N SER A 26 -19.91 15.32 -12.00
CA SER A 26 -18.64 14.83 -11.42
C SER A 26 -17.46 15.77 -11.77
N ILE A 27 -17.48 16.35 -12.96
CA ILE A 27 -16.44 17.29 -13.41
C ILE A 27 -16.56 18.61 -12.67
N GLU A 28 -17.77 19.15 -12.52
CA GLU A 28 -18.00 20.40 -11.76
C GLU A 28 -17.58 20.24 -10.31
N LEU A 29 -17.96 19.13 -9.66
CA LEU A 29 -17.55 18.85 -8.28
C LEU A 29 -16.03 18.74 -8.15
N ALA A 30 -15.36 18.03 -9.07
CA ALA A 30 -13.91 17.89 -9.05
C ALA A 30 -13.21 19.26 -9.20
N ASN A 31 -13.70 20.12 -10.10
CA ASN A 31 -13.15 21.46 -10.29
C ASN A 31 -13.33 22.33 -9.04
N GLN A 32 -14.52 22.35 -8.46
CA GLN A 32 -14.80 23.11 -7.24
C GLN A 32 -13.98 22.60 -6.06
N PHE A 33 -13.89 21.29 -5.88
CA PHE A 33 -13.04 20.65 -4.84
C PHE A 33 -11.58 21.09 -4.97
N ASN A 34 -11.04 21.04 -6.19
CA ASN A 34 -9.66 21.46 -6.45
C ASN A 34 -9.45 22.95 -6.20
N GLU A 35 -10.38 23.80 -6.65
CA GLU A 35 -10.32 25.25 -6.47
C GLU A 35 -10.31 25.61 -4.98
N GLU A 36 -11.25 25.07 -4.20
CA GLU A 36 -11.34 25.34 -2.76
C GLU A 36 -10.11 24.84 -2.00
N ASN A 37 -9.67 23.60 -2.23
CA ASN A 37 -8.50 23.08 -1.53
C ASN A 37 -7.20 23.80 -1.92
N ASN A 38 -7.09 24.33 -3.15
CA ASN A 38 -5.91 25.06 -3.60
C ASN A 38 -5.79 26.49 -3.01
N GLN A 39 -6.83 27.03 -2.38
CA GLN A 39 -6.77 28.32 -1.68
C GLN A 39 -5.97 28.25 -0.37
N HIS A 40 -5.82 27.06 0.20
CA HIS A 40 -5.19 26.86 1.49
C HIS A 40 -3.71 26.48 1.35
N SER A 41 -2.87 27.03 2.22
CA SER A 41 -1.43 26.74 2.28
C SER A 41 -1.11 25.56 3.18
N SER A 42 -1.92 25.30 4.20
CA SER A 42 -1.72 24.20 5.14
C SER A 42 -3.03 23.61 5.64
N VAL A 43 -2.98 22.36 6.11
CA VAL A 43 -4.11 21.69 6.77
C VAL A 43 -3.61 20.79 7.89
N SER A 44 -4.35 20.77 8.99
CA SER A 44 -4.22 19.80 10.08
C SER A 44 -5.52 19.05 10.25
N TYR A 45 -5.46 17.73 10.44
CA TYR A 45 -6.62 16.89 10.72
C TYR A 45 -6.26 15.64 11.50
N ASP A 46 -7.23 15.06 12.17
CA ASP A 46 -7.14 13.73 12.73
C ASP A 46 -7.77 12.72 11.77
N ILE A 47 -7.29 11.49 11.77
CA ILE A 47 -7.75 10.42 10.90
C ILE A 47 -7.86 9.11 11.65
N ASP A 48 -8.99 8.44 11.51
CA ASP A 48 -9.19 7.05 11.88
C ASP A 48 -9.13 6.21 10.60
N TYR A 49 -8.18 5.29 10.58
CA TYR A 49 -7.99 4.38 9.48
C TYR A 49 -8.32 2.96 9.87
N GLN A 50 -9.22 2.33 9.13
CA GLN A 50 -9.62 0.95 9.30
C GLN A 50 -9.23 0.16 8.06
N ILE A 51 -8.53 -0.96 8.25
CA ILE A 51 -8.12 -1.82 7.15
C ILE A 51 -8.36 -3.29 7.47
N LYS A 52 -8.84 -4.01 6.46
CA LYS A 52 -8.85 -5.47 6.39
C LYS A 52 -8.22 -5.88 5.06
N PHE A 53 -7.15 -6.66 5.10
CA PHE A 53 -6.56 -7.27 3.90
C PHE A 53 -7.23 -8.60 3.56
N PHE A 54 -7.14 -9.03 2.29
CA PHE A 54 -7.67 -10.32 1.82
C PHE A 54 -7.24 -11.52 2.67
N ASN A 55 -6.02 -11.49 3.20
CA ASN A 55 -5.41 -12.58 3.96
C ASN A 55 -5.58 -12.49 5.48
N GLN A 56 -6.31 -11.50 5.98
CA GLN A 56 -6.58 -11.35 7.41
C GLN A 56 -7.79 -12.18 7.83
N ILE A 57 -7.57 -13.04 8.83
CA ILE A 57 -8.63 -13.86 9.45
C ILE A 57 -9.42 -13.04 10.47
N GLN A 58 -8.76 -12.10 11.14
CA GLN A 58 -9.34 -11.25 12.18
C GLN A 58 -9.80 -9.92 11.63
N ASP A 59 -10.69 -9.30 12.40
CA ASP A 59 -11.29 -8.01 12.11
C ASP A 59 -10.27 -6.89 11.91
N THR A 60 -10.74 -5.88 11.27
CA THR A 60 -10.17 -4.61 10.89
C THR A 60 -9.11 -4.08 11.87
N THR A 61 -7.89 -3.86 11.41
CA THR A 61 -6.90 -3.07 12.14
C THR A 61 -7.35 -1.61 12.11
N ILE A 62 -7.35 -0.95 13.28
CA ILE A 62 -7.67 0.48 13.41
C ILE A 62 -6.40 1.21 13.78
N VAL A 63 -6.08 2.27 13.04
CA VAL A 63 -4.96 3.18 13.32
C VAL A 63 -5.50 4.59 13.42
N ASN A 64 -5.22 5.25 14.55
CA ASN A 64 -5.52 6.66 14.76
C ASN A 64 -4.25 7.48 14.48
N ALA A 65 -4.40 8.56 13.73
CA ALA A 65 -3.25 9.41 13.44
C ALA A 65 -3.65 10.89 13.39
N LYS A 66 -2.68 11.74 13.65
CA LYS A 66 -2.74 13.18 13.39
C LYS A 66 -1.85 13.52 12.20
N VAL A 67 -2.38 14.34 11.30
CA VAL A 67 -1.74 14.70 10.04
C VAL A 67 -1.65 16.22 9.95
N ASP A 68 -0.44 16.73 9.70
CA ASP A 68 -0.16 18.13 9.44
C ASP A 68 0.52 18.23 8.06
N LEU A 69 -0.06 19.00 7.14
CA LEU A 69 0.43 19.16 5.77
C LEU A 69 0.64 20.63 5.44
N ILE A 70 1.73 20.97 4.79
CA ILE A 70 1.99 22.31 4.24
C ILE A 70 2.35 22.17 2.78
N ARG A 71 1.66 22.89 1.91
CA ARG A 71 1.86 22.85 0.46
C ARG A 71 3.10 23.65 0.05
N GLU A 72 3.90 23.03 -0.82
CA GLU A 72 5.07 23.64 -1.45
C GLU A 72 5.16 23.19 -2.90
N THR A 73 4.81 24.09 -3.81
CA THR A 73 4.63 23.78 -5.24
C THR A 73 5.88 23.32 -5.96
N ASN A 74 7.07 23.65 -5.43
CA ASN A 74 8.37 23.25 -5.99
C ASN A 74 8.90 21.92 -5.46
N ASP A 75 8.16 21.22 -4.58
CA ASP A 75 8.51 19.87 -4.17
C ASP A 75 7.96 18.83 -5.15
N SER A 76 8.87 18.11 -5.84
CA SER A 76 8.51 17.13 -6.87
C SER A 76 8.05 15.79 -6.30
N ILE A 77 8.40 15.46 -5.05
CA ILE A 77 8.11 14.15 -4.45
C ILE A 77 6.66 14.13 -3.94
N PHE A 78 6.34 14.92 -2.94
CA PHE A 78 5.01 14.92 -2.31
C PHE A 78 4.21 16.21 -2.56
N GLY A 79 4.85 17.31 -2.87
CA GLY A 79 4.24 18.62 -3.04
C GLY A 79 4.22 19.44 -1.75
N GLY A 80 5.06 19.11 -0.77
CA GLY A 80 5.18 19.89 0.47
C GLY A 80 5.65 19.13 1.69
N HIS A 81 5.50 19.75 2.85
CA HIS A 81 5.84 19.14 4.13
C HIS A 81 4.73 18.21 4.59
N ILE A 82 5.10 17.09 5.19
CA ILE A 82 4.19 16.06 5.72
C ILE A 82 4.64 15.67 7.12
N TRP A 83 3.82 15.93 8.12
CA TRP A 83 4.00 15.38 9.46
C TRP A 83 2.83 14.47 9.80
N VAL A 84 3.12 13.20 10.10
CA VAL A 84 2.12 12.22 10.55
C VAL A 84 2.56 11.68 11.89
N THR A 85 1.63 11.65 12.85
CA THR A 85 1.85 10.99 14.15
C THR A 85 0.80 9.93 14.32
N ALA A 86 1.23 8.68 14.46
CA ALA A 86 0.37 7.54 14.78
C ALA A 86 1.00 6.77 15.95
N ASP A 87 0.22 6.50 16.98
CA ASP A 87 0.69 5.86 18.20
C ASP A 87 1.95 6.54 18.79
N SER A 88 3.03 5.79 18.92
CA SER A 88 4.31 6.26 19.45
C SER A 88 5.31 6.68 18.37
N VAL A 89 4.89 6.78 17.11
CA VAL A 89 5.78 7.11 15.98
C VAL A 89 5.29 8.36 15.26
N SER A 90 6.20 9.31 15.02
CA SER A 90 5.99 10.40 14.08
C SER A 90 6.87 10.22 12.86
N THR A 91 6.32 10.56 11.69
CA THR A 91 7.09 10.62 10.45
C THR A 91 7.00 12.04 9.90
N TYR A 92 8.15 12.67 9.66
CA TYR A 92 8.22 14.02 9.11
C TYR A 92 9.06 14.07 7.83
N TYR A 93 8.46 14.54 6.77
CA TYR A 93 9.12 14.89 5.52
C TYR A 93 9.20 16.40 5.37
N ASN A 94 10.42 16.94 5.28
CA ASN A 94 10.66 18.39 5.18
C ASN A 94 11.27 18.82 3.85
N ARG A 95 11.16 17.98 2.81
CA ARG A 95 11.71 18.20 1.46
C ARG A 95 13.22 18.00 1.32
N GLU A 96 13.98 18.02 2.40
CA GLU A 96 15.43 17.74 2.42
C GLU A 96 15.71 16.32 2.90
N ALA A 97 14.92 15.85 3.86
CA ALA A 97 15.04 14.53 4.45
C ALA A 97 13.68 14.02 4.93
N LEU A 98 13.62 12.74 5.26
CA LEU A 98 12.51 12.13 5.94
C LEU A 98 12.98 11.58 7.28
N TYR A 99 12.26 11.90 8.35
CA TYR A 99 12.55 11.50 9.71
C TYR A 99 11.50 10.55 10.22
N SER A 100 11.91 9.38 10.73
CA SER A 100 11.06 8.48 11.52
C SER A 100 11.44 8.64 12.99
N ILE A 101 10.52 9.12 13.80
CA ILE A 101 10.73 9.53 15.20
C ILE A 101 9.96 8.57 16.09
N ASN A 102 10.65 7.71 16.81
CA ASN A 102 10.06 6.79 17.77
C ASN A 102 10.09 7.40 19.17
N HIS A 103 8.92 7.79 19.68
CA HIS A 103 8.78 8.44 20.98
C HIS A 103 8.92 7.48 22.15
N ALA A 104 8.69 6.18 21.95
CA ALA A 104 8.84 5.19 23.02
C ALA A 104 10.32 4.86 23.28
N THR A 105 11.15 4.86 22.25
CA THR A 105 12.58 4.54 22.35
C THR A 105 13.48 5.77 22.33
N HIS A 106 12.93 6.97 22.12
CA HIS A 106 13.67 8.23 21.95
C HIS A 106 14.72 8.15 20.84
N LYS A 107 14.36 7.54 19.71
CA LYS A 107 15.24 7.38 18.55
C LYS A 107 14.66 8.03 17.30
N ILE A 108 15.54 8.61 16.50
CA ILE A 108 15.23 9.18 15.20
C ILE A 108 16.07 8.48 14.15
N ILE A 109 15.44 7.99 13.10
CA ILE A 109 16.13 7.55 11.88
C ILE A 109 15.90 8.60 10.82
N LYS A 110 17.00 9.20 10.32
CA LYS A 110 16.96 10.16 9.23
C LYS A 110 17.25 9.47 7.91
N PHE A 111 16.31 9.56 6.99
CA PHE A 111 16.38 8.98 5.65
C PHE A 111 16.70 10.06 4.61
N PRO A 112 17.43 9.73 3.53
CA PRO A 112 17.45 10.56 2.34
C PRO A 112 16.03 10.82 1.82
N LYS A 113 15.76 12.00 1.28
CA LYS A 113 14.42 12.41 0.84
C LYS A 113 13.79 11.46 -0.21
N GLU A 114 14.61 10.75 -0.97
CA GLU A 114 14.19 9.78 -1.98
C GLU A 114 13.71 8.45 -1.38
N LYS A 115 14.11 8.16 -0.14
CA LYS A 115 13.68 6.97 0.62
C LYS A 115 12.33 7.23 1.29
N THR A 116 11.27 7.21 0.50
CA THR A 116 9.92 7.58 0.94
C THR A 116 9.16 6.46 1.64
N SER A 117 9.69 5.23 1.67
CA SER A 117 9.01 4.05 2.22
C SER A 117 8.50 4.20 3.66
N PRO A 118 9.19 4.89 4.60
CA PRO A 118 8.64 5.10 5.93
C PRO A 118 7.34 5.90 5.96
N LEU A 119 7.10 6.72 4.93
CA LEU A 119 5.87 7.48 4.79
C LEU A 119 4.88 6.76 3.86
N THR A 120 5.34 6.28 2.69
CA THR A 120 4.48 5.62 1.69
C THR A 120 4.08 4.21 2.08
N GLY A 121 4.87 3.54 2.92
CA GLY A 121 4.60 2.21 3.46
C GLY A 121 3.67 2.21 4.67
N THR A 122 3.21 3.37 5.11
CA THR A 122 2.21 3.45 6.19
C THR A 122 0.82 3.17 5.66
N ILE A 123 -0.03 2.66 6.53
CA ILE A 123 -1.43 2.31 6.23
C ILE A 123 -2.22 3.52 5.70
N ILE A 124 -1.89 4.73 6.13
CA ILE A 124 -2.57 5.98 5.73
C ILE A 124 -1.93 6.67 4.52
N GLY A 125 -0.91 6.04 3.91
CA GLY A 125 0.00 6.66 2.95
C GLY A 125 -0.63 7.36 1.76
N ASP A 126 -1.72 6.84 1.23
CA ASP A 126 -2.32 7.41 0.02
C ASP A 126 -3.27 8.58 0.31
N VAL A 127 -3.92 8.60 1.47
CA VAL A 127 -4.90 9.63 1.81
C VAL A 127 -4.25 10.97 2.11
N TYR A 128 -3.28 11.02 3.02
CA TYR A 128 -2.67 12.27 3.44
C TYR A 128 -1.83 12.92 2.34
N LYS A 129 -1.22 12.15 1.43
CA LYS A 129 -0.43 12.70 0.32
C LYS A 129 -1.27 13.11 -0.91
N THR A 130 -2.51 12.60 -1.05
CA THR A 130 -3.36 12.89 -2.21
C THR A 130 -4.49 13.86 -1.92
N TYR A 131 -4.97 13.91 -0.67
CA TYR A 131 -6.12 14.72 -0.32
C TYR A 131 -5.85 16.23 -0.39
N PHE A 132 -4.75 16.70 0.20
CA PHE A 132 -4.47 18.14 0.28
C PHE A 132 -3.34 18.58 -0.65
N LEU A 133 -2.19 17.91 -0.60
CA LEU A 133 -1.00 18.31 -1.37
C LEU A 133 -1.20 18.19 -2.88
N LYS A 134 -2.03 17.24 -3.30
CA LYS A 134 -2.37 16.97 -4.70
C LYS A 134 -3.87 16.64 -4.80
N PRO A 135 -4.77 17.62 -4.55
CA PRO A 135 -6.22 17.36 -4.45
C PRO A 135 -6.80 16.81 -5.76
N GLU A 136 -6.22 17.15 -6.91
CA GLU A 136 -6.61 16.63 -8.23
C GLU A 136 -6.48 15.09 -8.35
N ARG A 137 -5.72 14.46 -7.47
CA ARG A 137 -5.55 13.00 -7.45
C ARG A 137 -6.70 12.29 -6.74
N LEU A 138 -7.35 12.93 -5.78
CA LEU A 138 -8.42 12.31 -5.00
C LEU A 138 -9.63 11.97 -5.87
N LEU A 139 -10.05 12.93 -6.70
CA LEU A 139 -11.17 12.78 -7.64
C LEU A 139 -10.72 12.41 -9.05
N ARG A 140 -9.52 11.85 -9.20
CA ARG A 140 -9.02 11.34 -10.48
C ARG A 140 -9.89 10.19 -10.97
N GLY A 141 -10.13 10.15 -12.27
CA GLY A 141 -10.97 9.12 -12.89
C GLY A 141 -12.41 9.55 -13.12
N VAL A 142 -12.86 10.73 -12.64
CA VAL A 142 -14.20 11.25 -12.97
C VAL A 142 -14.40 11.50 -14.47
N THR A 143 -13.30 11.55 -15.23
CA THR A 143 -13.28 11.69 -16.69
C THR A 143 -12.84 10.41 -17.42
N ASP A 144 -12.53 9.34 -16.68
CA ASP A 144 -12.07 8.07 -17.25
C ASP A 144 -13.28 7.24 -17.71
N SER A 145 -13.29 6.83 -18.97
CA SER A 145 -14.38 6.03 -19.56
C SER A 145 -14.43 4.59 -19.03
N ALA A 146 -13.37 4.10 -18.40
CA ALA A 146 -13.31 2.76 -17.80
C ALA A 146 -13.91 2.72 -16.38
N VAL A 147 -14.31 3.87 -15.83
CA VAL A 147 -14.83 3.99 -14.46
C VAL A 147 -16.22 4.64 -14.50
N THR A 148 -17.22 3.98 -13.93
CA THR A 148 -18.53 4.58 -13.73
C THR A 148 -18.54 5.42 -12.46
N VAL A 149 -18.76 6.74 -12.60
CA VAL A 149 -18.82 7.66 -11.46
C VAL A 149 -20.24 8.14 -11.27
N THR A 150 -20.76 7.99 -10.05
CA THR A 150 -22.06 8.52 -9.66
C THR A 150 -21.93 9.45 -8.46
N ILE A 151 -22.74 10.53 -8.42
CA ILE A 151 -22.81 11.46 -7.30
C ILE A 151 -24.20 11.38 -6.71
N SER A 152 -24.26 11.26 -5.41
CA SER A 152 -25.47 11.35 -4.61
C SER A 152 -25.26 12.25 -3.40
N GLU A 153 -26.34 12.62 -2.77
CA GLU A 153 -26.32 13.38 -1.52
C GLU A 153 -26.54 12.45 -0.35
N GLU A 154 -25.72 12.60 0.68
CA GLU A 154 -25.82 11.82 1.91
C GLU A 154 -25.50 12.72 3.11
N ARG A 155 -26.15 12.48 4.24
CA ARG A 155 -25.87 13.20 5.48
C ARG A 155 -25.08 12.33 6.42
N ILE A 156 -23.87 12.76 6.78
CA ILE A 156 -22.98 12.08 7.71
C ILE A 156 -22.70 12.97 8.90
N SER A 157 -22.93 12.46 10.11
CA SER A 157 -22.60 13.16 11.36
C SER A 157 -23.08 14.63 11.38
N SER A 158 -24.32 14.86 10.96
CA SER A 158 -24.97 16.19 10.84
C SER A 158 -24.45 17.10 9.71
N ARG A 159 -23.55 16.64 8.86
CA ARG A 159 -23.06 17.38 7.68
C ARG A 159 -23.75 16.90 6.41
N ASP A 160 -24.16 17.82 5.56
CA ASP A 160 -24.65 17.50 4.22
C ASP A 160 -23.46 17.32 3.29
N THR A 161 -23.40 16.16 2.60
CA THR A 161 -22.24 15.77 1.80
C THR A 161 -22.64 15.38 0.38
N TRP A 162 -21.68 15.52 -0.55
CA TRP A 162 -21.68 14.77 -1.78
C TRP A 162 -20.96 13.44 -1.55
N LYS A 163 -21.64 12.34 -1.91
CA LYS A 163 -21.00 11.02 -2.00
C LYS A 163 -20.65 10.77 -3.46
N VAL A 164 -19.36 10.68 -3.74
CA VAL A 164 -18.83 10.31 -5.05
C VAL A 164 -18.51 8.82 -5.01
N ASN A 165 -19.24 8.03 -5.79
CA ASN A 165 -19.03 6.60 -5.93
C ASN A 165 -18.31 6.32 -7.24
N TYR A 166 -17.27 5.53 -7.18
CA TYR A 166 -16.55 4.94 -8.30
C TYR A 166 -16.85 3.46 -8.33
N ASP A 167 -17.48 3.01 -9.41
CA ASP A 167 -17.61 1.61 -9.75
C ASP A 167 -16.57 1.28 -10.81
N ILE A 168 -15.62 0.43 -10.47
CA ILE A 168 -14.42 0.17 -11.25
C ILE A 168 -14.53 -1.25 -11.82
N GLU A 169 -14.40 -1.38 -13.14
CA GLU A 169 -14.39 -2.68 -13.77
C GLU A 169 -13.27 -3.55 -13.20
N GLY A 170 -13.64 -4.65 -12.58
CA GLY A 170 -12.71 -5.65 -12.07
C GLY A 170 -12.04 -6.46 -13.19
N ASN A 171 -11.24 -7.41 -12.81
CA ASN A 171 -10.65 -8.39 -13.71
C ASN A 171 -10.91 -9.82 -13.21
N LYS A 172 -10.33 -10.84 -13.85
CA LYS A 172 -10.52 -12.25 -13.46
C LYS A 172 -10.09 -12.56 -12.00
N ASP A 173 -9.21 -11.76 -11.42
CA ASP A 173 -8.62 -12.01 -10.11
C ASP A 173 -9.17 -11.08 -9.02
N VAL A 174 -9.70 -9.90 -9.41
CA VAL A 174 -10.26 -8.90 -8.51
C VAL A 174 -11.60 -8.44 -9.03
N THR A 175 -12.63 -8.57 -8.21
CA THR A 175 -14.02 -8.20 -8.50
C THR A 175 -14.57 -7.29 -7.41
N ASP A 176 -15.80 -6.81 -7.59
CA ASP A 176 -16.50 -5.92 -6.65
C ASP A 176 -15.61 -4.75 -6.16
N LEU A 177 -14.99 -4.09 -7.15
CA LEU A 177 -14.03 -3.02 -6.91
C LEU A 177 -14.74 -1.67 -6.94
N TRP A 178 -14.88 -1.03 -5.78
CA TRP A 178 -15.49 0.28 -5.69
C TRP A 178 -14.79 1.18 -4.65
N LYS A 179 -14.93 2.50 -4.86
CA LYS A 179 -14.45 3.54 -3.96
C LYS A 179 -15.55 4.57 -3.73
N ASN A 180 -15.74 5.01 -2.50
CA ASN A 180 -16.60 6.13 -2.16
C ASN A 180 -15.80 7.24 -1.47
N ILE A 181 -16.17 8.49 -1.75
CA ILE A 181 -15.60 9.69 -1.13
C ILE A 181 -16.78 10.55 -0.70
N TRP A 182 -16.77 11.00 0.56
CA TRP A 182 -17.75 11.95 1.08
C TRP A 182 -17.12 13.32 1.28
N ILE A 183 -17.65 14.31 0.62
CA ILE A 183 -17.15 15.69 0.62
C ILE A 183 -18.24 16.58 1.25
N ASP A 184 -17.87 17.32 2.27
CA ASP A 184 -18.74 18.31 2.91
C ASP A 184 -19.15 19.39 1.89
N LYS A 185 -20.45 19.71 1.83
CA LYS A 185 -21.00 20.68 0.85
C LYS A 185 -20.67 22.13 1.16
N GLU A 186 -20.39 22.45 2.42
CA GLU A 186 -20.16 23.79 2.88
C GLU A 186 -18.71 24.26 2.63
N ASN A 187 -17.73 23.38 2.88
CA ASN A 187 -16.33 23.74 2.90
C ASN A 187 -15.42 22.81 2.09
N PHE A 188 -15.99 21.88 1.32
CA PHE A 188 -15.27 20.92 0.47
C PHE A 188 -14.23 20.06 1.20
N VAL A 189 -14.40 19.88 2.52
CA VAL A 189 -13.57 18.98 3.30
C VAL A 189 -13.95 17.52 3.01
N VAL A 190 -12.97 16.67 2.77
CA VAL A 190 -13.19 15.23 2.76
C VAL A 190 -13.39 14.76 4.19
N ILE A 191 -14.53 14.14 4.47
CA ILE A 191 -14.83 13.62 5.80
C ILE A 191 -14.74 12.11 5.88
N LYS A 192 -14.85 11.42 4.75
CA LYS A 192 -14.74 9.96 4.69
C LYS A 192 -14.30 9.49 3.31
N ILE A 193 -13.47 8.47 3.29
CA ILE A 193 -13.12 7.70 2.09
C ILE A 193 -13.22 6.24 2.45
N ASN A 194 -13.81 5.41 1.59
CA ASN A 194 -13.65 3.97 1.69
C ASN A 194 -13.53 3.33 0.32
N TYR A 195 -12.93 2.17 0.29
CA TYR A 195 -12.96 1.30 -0.88
C TYR A 195 -12.98 -0.18 -0.50
N HIS A 196 -13.45 -0.95 -1.43
CA HIS A 196 -13.64 -2.38 -1.33
C HIS A 196 -13.12 -3.07 -2.58
N ALA A 197 -12.64 -4.27 -2.41
CA ALA A 197 -12.33 -5.19 -3.49
C ALA A 197 -12.55 -6.61 -3.01
N GLU A 198 -12.94 -7.49 -3.91
CA GLU A 198 -13.04 -8.92 -3.66
C GLU A 198 -12.01 -9.67 -4.52
N SER A 199 -11.32 -10.64 -3.93
CA SER A 199 -10.44 -11.55 -4.66
C SER A 199 -10.63 -12.95 -4.09
N GLN A 200 -10.99 -13.90 -4.94
CA GLN A 200 -11.15 -15.32 -4.58
C GLN A 200 -12.15 -15.60 -3.44
N GLY A 201 -13.21 -14.78 -3.35
CA GLY A 201 -14.20 -14.85 -2.26
C GLY A 201 -13.76 -14.19 -0.95
N GLU A 202 -12.62 -13.51 -0.94
CA GLU A 202 -12.13 -12.74 0.18
C GLU A 202 -12.27 -11.26 -0.07
N HIS A 203 -12.63 -10.51 0.97
CA HIS A 203 -12.86 -9.08 0.89
C HIS A 203 -11.69 -8.31 1.47
N GLN A 204 -11.22 -7.30 0.74
CA GLN A 204 -10.39 -6.22 1.26
C GLN A 204 -11.26 -4.98 1.46
N TYR A 205 -11.09 -4.35 2.60
CA TYR A 205 -11.82 -3.14 2.94
C TYR A 205 -10.87 -2.13 3.56
N ASN A 206 -10.97 -0.88 3.13
CA ASN A 206 -10.22 0.23 3.71
C ASN A 206 -11.17 1.41 3.91
N GLN A 207 -11.08 2.06 5.07
CA GLN A 207 -11.85 3.25 5.37
C GLN A 207 -10.98 4.27 6.09
N TRP A 208 -11.14 5.51 5.74
CA TRP A 208 -10.55 6.67 6.38
C TRP A 208 -11.67 7.63 6.77
N ASP A 209 -11.78 7.93 8.05
CA ASP A 209 -12.66 8.96 8.59
C ASP A 209 -11.77 10.14 9.03
N LEU A 210 -12.02 11.34 8.45
CA LEU A 210 -11.25 12.56 8.72
C LEU A 210 -12.09 13.50 9.57
N PHE A 211 -11.50 14.05 10.62
CA PHE A 211 -12.16 14.94 11.54
C PHE A 211 -11.19 15.99 12.11
N ASN A 212 -11.70 16.95 12.86
CA ASN A 212 -10.93 18.07 13.41
C ASN A 212 -10.11 18.82 12.36
N VAL A 213 -10.64 18.94 11.14
CA VAL A 213 -9.94 19.59 10.03
C VAL A 213 -9.84 21.09 10.28
N SER A 214 -8.63 21.63 10.17
CA SER A 214 -8.35 23.07 10.23
C SER A 214 -7.37 23.47 9.15
N PHE A 215 -7.72 24.52 8.40
CA PHE A 215 -6.86 25.07 7.36
C PHE A 215 -6.04 26.23 7.88
N ASP A 216 -4.88 26.45 7.27
CA ASP A 216 -3.96 27.60 7.47
C ASP A 216 -3.57 27.84 8.95
N SER A 217 -3.64 26.78 9.75
CA SER A 217 -3.37 26.82 11.20
C SER A 217 -1.92 26.47 11.58
N ILE A 218 -1.13 25.95 10.63
CA ILE A 218 0.25 25.52 10.85
C ILE A 218 1.21 26.19 9.87
N THR A 219 2.46 26.33 10.27
CA THR A 219 3.54 26.95 9.48
C THR A 219 4.75 26.02 9.39
N VAL A 220 5.62 26.26 8.42
CA VAL A 220 6.91 25.53 8.29
C VAL A 220 7.72 25.70 9.58
N ASP A 221 7.83 26.93 10.11
CA ASP A 221 8.57 27.20 11.35
C ASP A 221 8.02 26.40 12.54
N TYR A 222 6.71 26.16 12.60
CA TYR A 222 6.12 25.34 13.65
C TYR A 222 6.59 23.89 13.55
N LEU A 223 6.60 23.30 12.34
CA LEU A 223 7.04 21.93 12.12
C LEU A 223 8.55 21.77 12.33
N GLU A 224 9.36 22.72 11.84
CA GLU A 224 10.81 22.70 12.01
C GLU A 224 11.24 22.88 13.48
N ASN A 225 10.59 23.76 14.23
CA ASN A 225 10.83 23.92 15.66
C ASN A 225 10.40 22.66 16.44
N ARG A 226 9.36 21.97 15.98
CA ARG A 226 8.94 20.68 16.56
C ARG A 226 9.99 19.60 16.31
N LEU A 227 10.52 19.49 15.09
CA LEU A 227 11.62 18.57 14.76
C LEU A 227 12.86 18.90 15.59
N LYS A 228 13.25 20.17 15.66
CA LYS A 228 14.45 20.61 16.37
C LYS A 228 14.46 20.15 17.84
N ARG A 229 13.33 20.25 18.54
CA ARG A 229 13.22 19.77 19.92
C ARG A 229 13.50 18.26 20.04
N PHE A 230 13.00 17.45 19.10
CA PHE A 230 13.30 16.02 19.11
C PHE A 230 14.75 15.72 18.76
N LEU A 231 15.35 16.47 17.82
CA LEU A 231 16.77 16.33 17.49
C LEU A 231 17.72 16.70 18.65
N GLU A 232 17.29 17.56 19.58
CA GLU A 232 18.02 17.92 20.80
C GLU A 232 17.88 16.88 21.92
N GLU A 233 16.79 16.12 21.94
CA GLU A 233 16.45 15.20 23.02
C GLU A 233 16.65 13.72 22.71
N TYR A 234 16.61 13.33 21.40
CA TYR A 234 16.60 11.95 20.96
C TYR A 234 17.92 11.56 20.27
N GLU A 235 18.24 10.27 20.32
CA GLU A 235 19.37 9.72 19.56
C GLU A 235 19.03 9.72 18.06
N VAL A 236 19.93 10.29 17.25
CA VAL A 236 19.76 10.40 15.79
C VAL A 236 20.69 9.43 15.09
N GLU A 237 20.12 8.58 14.26
CA GLU A 237 20.83 7.64 13.38
C GLU A 237 20.55 8.00 11.92
N GLU A 238 21.61 8.05 11.07
CA GLU A 238 21.41 8.11 9.62
C GLU A 238 20.96 6.74 9.11
N TYR A 239 19.95 6.72 8.23
CA TYR A 239 19.49 5.49 7.59
C TYR A 239 20.62 4.80 6.84
N LYS A 240 20.87 3.56 7.18
CA LYS A 240 21.79 2.70 6.44
C LYS A 240 20.98 1.65 5.72
N GLU A 241 21.10 1.62 4.41
CA GLU A 241 20.51 0.54 3.63
C GLU A 241 21.31 -0.73 3.88
N GLU A 242 20.79 -1.59 4.74
CA GLU A 242 21.36 -2.93 4.85
C GLU A 242 20.95 -3.70 3.60
N PRO A 243 21.93 -4.27 2.86
CA PRO A 243 21.58 -5.10 1.72
C PRO A 243 20.73 -6.26 2.21
N LYS A 244 19.57 -6.46 1.59
CA LYS A 244 18.74 -7.65 1.82
C LYS A 244 19.58 -8.87 1.45
N LYS A 245 20.03 -9.60 2.44
CA LYS A 245 20.86 -10.78 2.24
C LYS A 245 20.09 -11.99 2.73
N GLY A 246 19.97 -12.99 1.85
CA GLY A 246 19.62 -14.35 2.24
C GLY A 246 20.86 -15.09 2.79
N LEU A 247 20.73 -16.38 2.95
CA LEU A 247 21.86 -17.23 3.31
C LEU A 247 22.97 -17.14 2.24
N PRO A 248 24.26 -17.09 2.64
CA PRO A 248 25.37 -17.02 1.71
C PRO A 248 25.51 -18.26 0.84
N ASN A 249 26.02 -18.07 -0.39
CA ASN A 249 26.43 -19.22 -1.23
C ASN A 249 27.46 -20.05 -0.51
N GLY A 250 27.39 -21.38 -0.71
CA GLY A 250 28.20 -22.36 0.00
C GLY A 250 27.67 -22.78 1.37
N THR A 251 26.64 -22.08 1.88
CA THR A 251 25.96 -22.48 3.13
C THR A 251 25.10 -23.72 2.86
N ARG A 252 25.16 -24.70 3.75
CA ARG A 252 24.21 -25.83 3.75
C ARG A 252 22.83 -25.29 4.16
N MET A 253 21.84 -25.49 3.32
CA MET A 253 20.48 -24.99 3.59
C MET A 253 19.86 -25.71 4.80
N PRO A 254 19.15 -25.03 5.70
CA PRO A 254 18.44 -25.68 6.79
C PRO A 254 17.44 -26.72 6.27
N ASN A 255 17.40 -27.89 6.90
CA ASN A 255 16.54 -29.00 6.50
C ASN A 255 15.31 -29.06 7.40
N LEU A 256 14.24 -28.34 7.03
CA LEU A 256 12.98 -28.35 7.76
C LEU A 256 12.08 -29.50 7.33
N GLU A 257 11.33 -30.02 8.29
CA GLU A 257 10.20 -30.91 8.05
C GLU A 257 8.94 -30.07 7.79
N GLY A 258 8.14 -30.52 6.85
CA GLY A 258 6.89 -29.88 6.47
C GLY A 258 5.85 -30.88 5.96
N ILE A 259 4.73 -30.35 5.48
CA ILE A 259 3.63 -31.14 4.92
C ILE A 259 3.52 -30.87 3.43
N ILE A 260 3.59 -31.91 2.62
CA ILE A 260 3.36 -31.84 1.17
C ILE A 260 1.89 -31.54 0.92
N TYR A 261 1.61 -30.50 0.07
CA TYR A 261 0.23 -30.13 -0.21
C TYR A 261 -0.60 -31.24 -0.85
N SER A 262 -0.04 -31.97 -1.82
CA SER A 262 -0.79 -32.89 -2.69
C SER A 262 -1.37 -34.10 -1.97
N ASP A 263 -0.60 -34.71 -1.08
CA ASP A 263 -0.93 -35.97 -0.40
C ASP A 263 -0.99 -35.87 1.14
N LYS A 264 -0.66 -34.68 1.68
CA LYS A 264 -0.62 -34.40 3.11
C LYS A 264 0.42 -35.24 3.88
N SER A 265 1.37 -35.84 3.19
CA SER A 265 2.47 -36.56 3.82
C SER A 265 3.50 -35.59 4.43
N SER A 266 4.19 -36.05 5.46
CA SER A 266 5.37 -35.33 6.00
C SER A 266 6.57 -35.58 5.10
N ALA A 267 7.34 -34.52 4.84
CA ALA A 267 8.62 -34.61 4.13
C ALA A 267 9.59 -33.55 4.68
N LYS A 268 10.86 -33.84 4.55
CA LYS A 268 11.92 -32.86 4.80
C LYS A 268 12.33 -32.18 3.51
N MET A 269 12.88 -30.99 3.61
CA MET A 269 13.40 -30.30 2.42
C MET A 269 14.42 -31.11 1.68
N ASP A 270 15.29 -31.84 2.40
CA ASP A 270 16.30 -32.74 1.79
C ASP A 270 15.69 -33.89 0.96
N ASP A 271 14.46 -34.28 1.20
CA ASP A 271 13.76 -35.31 0.40
C ASP A 271 13.49 -34.88 -1.04
N PHE A 272 13.61 -33.57 -1.30
CA PHE A 272 13.46 -32.97 -2.62
C PHE A 272 14.78 -32.71 -3.35
N LEU A 273 15.93 -33.03 -2.74
CA LEU A 273 17.22 -32.82 -3.39
C LEU A 273 17.35 -33.66 -4.65
N ASP A 274 17.86 -33.04 -5.70
CA ASP A 274 18.17 -33.65 -6.99
C ASP A 274 19.56 -33.13 -7.46
N LYS A 275 19.95 -33.29 -8.73
CA LYS A 275 21.18 -32.69 -9.26
C LYS A 275 21.22 -31.20 -8.90
N LEU A 276 20.09 -30.48 -9.10
CA LEU A 276 19.84 -29.15 -8.61
C LEU A 276 18.41 -29.07 -8.04
N THR A 277 18.22 -28.30 -6.98
CA THR A 277 16.89 -28.01 -6.45
C THR A 277 16.71 -26.50 -6.28
N LEU A 278 15.65 -25.95 -6.86
CA LEU A 278 15.25 -24.56 -6.72
C LEU A 278 14.09 -24.47 -5.71
N TYR A 279 14.38 -23.94 -4.54
CA TYR A 279 13.38 -23.65 -3.53
C TYR A 279 12.86 -22.23 -3.70
N ASP A 280 11.55 -22.09 -3.91
CA ASP A 280 10.81 -20.83 -3.98
C ASP A 280 10.08 -20.60 -2.65
N PHE A 281 10.53 -19.62 -1.86
CA PHE A 281 9.82 -19.18 -0.66
C PHE A 281 8.77 -18.16 -1.02
N TRP A 282 7.50 -18.52 -0.85
CA TRP A 282 6.38 -17.77 -1.36
C TRP A 282 5.12 -17.83 -0.45
N TYR A 283 4.07 -17.07 -0.78
CA TYR A 283 2.71 -17.23 -0.25
C TYR A 283 1.67 -16.72 -1.26
N MET A 284 0.38 -17.15 -1.11
CA MET A 284 -0.67 -16.93 -2.11
C MET A 284 -0.97 -15.45 -2.39
N ASP A 285 -0.93 -14.59 -1.36
CA ASP A 285 -1.31 -13.19 -1.48
C ASP A 285 -0.08 -12.27 -1.70
N CYS A 286 1.00 -12.80 -2.26
CA CYS A 286 2.23 -12.10 -2.58
C CYS A 286 2.28 -11.74 -4.07
N PRO A 287 1.99 -10.48 -4.47
CA PRO A 287 1.93 -10.12 -5.89
C PRO A 287 3.22 -10.39 -6.67
N PRO A 288 4.44 -10.11 -6.14
CA PRO A 288 5.66 -10.47 -6.88
C PRO A 288 5.89 -11.99 -6.95
N CYS A 289 5.41 -12.79 -5.96
CA CYS A 289 5.48 -14.25 -6.03
C CYS A 289 4.59 -14.77 -7.17
N ILE A 290 3.36 -14.25 -7.28
CA ILE A 290 2.42 -14.62 -8.36
C ILE A 290 3.03 -14.30 -9.73
N LYS A 291 3.72 -13.17 -9.86
CA LYS A 291 4.42 -12.80 -11.11
C LYS A 291 5.59 -13.73 -11.44
N ALA A 292 6.18 -14.41 -10.47
CA ALA A 292 7.27 -15.35 -10.67
C ALA A 292 6.80 -16.74 -11.14
N ILE A 293 5.56 -17.13 -10.85
CA ILE A 293 5.05 -18.48 -11.15
C ILE A 293 5.20 -18.88 -12.62
N PRO A 294 4.91 -18.05 -13.64
CA PRO A 294 5.11 -18.43 -15.03
C PRO A 294 6.55 -18.85 -15.35
N LEU A 295 7.54 -18.15 -14.80
CA LEU A 295 8.94 -18.53 -14.93
C LEU A 295 9.22 -19.87 -14.25
N LEU A 296 8.74 -20.08 -13.03
CA LEU A 296 8.97 -21.33 -12.29
C LEU A 296 8.37 -22.55 -13.01
N ASN A 297 7.18 -22.40 -13.59
CA ASN A 297 6.56 -23.41 -14.44
C ASN A 297 7.42 -23.69 -15.68
N GLU A 298 7.92 -22.66 -16.35
CA GLU A 298 8.81 -22.78 -17.51
C GLU A 298 10.10 -23.52 -17.13
N LEU A 299 10.75 -23.13 -16.03
CA LEU A 299 11.98 -23.78 -15.54
C LEU A 299 11.75 -25.25 -15.16
N HIS A 300 10.63 -25.53 -14.49
CA HIS A 300 10.23 -26.88 -14.14
C HIS A 300 10.09 -27.78 -15.36
N MET A 301 9.41 -27.31 -16.41
CA MET A 301 9.24 -28.02 -17.68
C MET A 301 10.55 -28.14 -18.49
N LYS A 302 11.31 -27.03 -18.59
CA LYS A 302 12.51 -26.95 -19.44
C LYS A 302 13.67 -27.78 -18.92
N TYR A 303 13.81 -27.86 -17.58
CA TYR A 303 14.98 -28.44 -16.94
C TYR A 303 14.68 -29.64 -16.03
N GLY A 304 13.43 -30.02 -15.83
CA GLY A 304 13.05 -31.16 -14.99
C GLY A 304 13.74 -32.45 -15.40
N ASP A 305 13.68 -32.79 -16.69
CA ASP A 305 14.37 -34.01 -17.23
C ASP A 305 15.91 -33.90 -17.23
N LYS A 306 16.44 -32.69 -16.94
CA LYS A 306 17.89 -32.46 -16.85
C LYS A 306 18.42 -32.48 -15.41
N GLY A 307 17.52 -32.71 -14.44
CA GLY A 307 17.87 -32.83 -13.02
C GLY A 307 17.64 -31.55 -12.20
N LEU A 308 16.75 -30.66 -12.68
CA LEU A 308 16.23 -29.55 -11.86
C LEU A 308 14.92 -29.96 -11.19
N LYS A 309 14.86 -29.84 -9.90
CA LYS A 309 13.61 -29.90 -9.13
C LYS A 309 13.22 -28.51 -8.66
N VAL A 310 11.99 -28.10 -8.93
CA VAL A 310 11.41 -26.86 -8.38
C VAL A 310 10.49 -27.23 -7.22
N VAL A 311 10.60 -26.53 -6.08
CA VAL A 311 9.80 -26.77 -4.88
C VAL A 311 9.31 -25.45 -4.30
N GLY A 312 8.01 -25.27 -4.21
CA GLY A 312 7.42 -24.12 -3.51
C GLY A 312 7.42 -24.34 -2.00
N VAL A 313 8.05 -23.47 -1.23
CA VAL A 313 8.07 -23.51 0.24
C VAL A 313 7.15 -22.41 0.77
N ASN A 314 6.09 -22.81 1.49
CA ASN A 314 5.08 -21.87 1.95
C ASN A 314 4.91 -21.92 3.47
N PRO A 315 5.32 -20.86 4.20
CA PRO A 315 5.23 -20.81 5.66
C PRO A 315 3.93 -20.16 6.18
N PHE A 316 3.01 -19.71 5.32
CA PHE A 316 1.88 -18.88 5.74
C PHE A 316 0.51 -19.52 5.53
N ASN A 317 0.33 -20.26 4.45
CA ASN A 317 -0.99 -20.66 3.98
C ASN A 317 -1.41 -22.08 4.43
N TYR A 318 -0.94 -22.55 5.60
CA TYR A 318 -1.35 -23.82 6.18
C TYR A 318 -2.40 -23.62 7.29
N ASN A 319 -3.55 -23.05 6.90
CA ASN A 319 -4.75 -22.93 7.73
C ASN A 319 -5.97 -23.33 6.90
N GLU A 320 -7.09 -23.61 7.55
CA GLU A 320 -8.29 -24.14 6.88
C GLU A 320 -8.79 -23.23 5.74
N LYS A 321 -8.82 -21.92 5.95
CA LYS A 321 -9.25 -20.92 4.97
C LYS A 321 -8.38 -20.98 3.73
N ASP A 322 -7.07 -20.91 3.89
CA ASP A 322 -6.11 -20.88 2.78
C ASP A 322 -6.05 -22.25 2.07
N LEU A 323 -6.13 -23.33 2.81
CA LEU A 323 -6.20 -24.67 2.22
C LEU A 323 -7.43 -24.86 1.33
N ASN A 324 -8.55 -24.21 1.64
CA ASN A 324 -9.76 -24.21 0.79
C ASN A 324 -9.58 -23.38 -0.49
N ARG A 325 -8.77 -22.32 -0.46
CA ARG A 325 -8.44 -21.46 -1.62
C ARG A 325 -7.37 -22.07 -2.53
N MET A 326 -6.48 -22.87 -1.97
CA MET A 326 -5.29 -23.40 -2.64
C MET A 326 -5.59 -24.13 -3.95
N PRO A 327 -6.59 -25.05 -4.05
CA PRO A 327 -6.88 -25.75 -5.32
C PRO A 327 -7.17 -24.78 -6.48
N GLY A 328 -8.00 -23.78 -6.22
CA GLY A 328 -8.33 -22.76 -7.22
C GLY A 328 -7.14 -21.90 -7.60
N PHE A 329 -6.27 -21.58 -6.64
CA PHE A 329 -5.05 -20.83 -6.89
C PHE A 329 -4.05 -21.63 -7.75
N LEU A 330 -3.80 -22.88 -7.43
CA LEU A 330 -2.88 -23.75 -8.18
C LEU A 330 -3.34 -23.94 -9.63
N THR A 331 -4.65 -24.22 -9.82
CA THR A 331 -5.23 -24.41 -11.14
C THR A 331 -5.12 -23.15 -12.01
N ARG A 332 -5.43 -21.96 -11.47
CA ARG A 332 -5.36 -20.71 -12.22
C ARG A 332 -3.94 -20.33 -12.63
N ASN A 333 -2.97 -20.68 -11.82
CA ASN A 333 -1.55 -20.34 -12.06
C ASN A 333 -0.76 -21.48 -12.70
N ASN A 334 -1.42 -22.62 -13.02
CA ASN A 334 -0.81 -23.83 -13.61
C ASN A 334 0.39 -24.32 -12.79
N ILE A 335 0.31 -24.32 -11.46
CA ILE A 335 1.41 -24.79 -10.61
C ILE A 335 1.37 -26.33 -10.57
N GLU A 336 2.40 -26.95 -11.11
CA GLU A 336 2.54 -28.43 -11.18
C GLU A 336 3.71 -28.97 -10.31
N TYR A 337 4.60 -28.07 -9.85
CA TYR A 337 5.68 -28.43 -8.95
C TYR A 337 5.19 -28.62 -7.51
N PRO A 338 5.87 -29.46 -6.69
CA PRO A 338 5.46 -29.74 -5.32
C PRO A 338 5.50 -28.50 -4.44
N ILE A 339 4.53 -28.43 -3.50
CA ILE A 339 4.45 -27.39 -2.48
C ILE A 339 4.61 -28.04 -1.12
N LEU A 340 5.57 -27.54 -0.36
CA LEU A 340 5.86 -27.91 1.02
C LEU A 340 5.43 -26.79 1.96
N PHE A 341 4.49 -27.06 2.84
CA PHE A 341 4.18 -26.17 3.95
C PHE A 341 5.15 -26.43 5.10
N VAL A 342 5.76 -25.35 5.58
CA VAL A 342 6.70 -25.39 6.69
C VAL A 342 6.22 -24.53 7.84
N ASP A 343 6.72 -24.78 9.04
CA ASP A 343 6.42 -23.96 10.20
C ASP A 343 6.95 -22.52 10.03
N ARG A 344 6.07 -21.54 10.29
CA ARG A 344 6.37 -20.12 10.14
C ARG A 344 7.48 -19.64 11.09
N ASP A 345 7.51 -20.17 12.32
CA ASP A 345 8.48 -19.73 13.33
C ASP A 345 9.90 -20.17 12.97
N SER A 346 10.02 -21.28 12.23
CA SER A 346 11.30 -21.82 11.75
C SER A 346 11.87 -21.10 10.52
N ILE A 347 11.07 -20.24 9.86
CA ILE A 347 11.49 -19.57 8.61
C ILE A 347 12.66 -18.59 8.81
N GLY A 348 12.85 -18.10 10.02
CA GLY A 348 13.98 -17.24 10.39
C GLY A 348 15.35 -17.88 10.12
N LEU A 349 15.44 -19.22 10.13
CA LEU A 349 16.66 -19.96 9.81
C LEU A 349 17.15 -19.73 8.37
N PHE A 350 16.25 -19.37 7.46
CA PHE A 350 16.57 -19.13 6.04
C PHE A 350 16.93 -17.68 5.75
N GLN A 351 16.87 -16.79 6.74
CA GLN A 351 17.15 -15.36 6.56
C GLN A 351 16.39 -14.75 5.38
N ILE A 352 15.09 -15.06 5.24
CA ILE A 352 14.24 -14.56 4.14
C ILE A 352 13.93 -13.08 4.36
N PRO A 353 14.53 -12.14 3.61
CA PRO A 353 14.33 -10.70 3.86
C PRO A 353 13.13 -10.14 3.12
N ALA A 354 12.62 -10.84 2.11
CA ALA A 354 11.44 -10.50 1.32
C ALA A 354 10.96 -11.71 0.51
N TYR A 355 9.71 -11.67 0.03
CA TYR A 355 9.13 -12.69 -0.83
C TYR A 355 8.93 -12.19 -2.27
N PRO A 356 9.14 -13.04 -3.30
CA PRO A 356 9.74 -14.36 -3.19
C PRO A 356 11.23 -14.30 -2.86
N THR A 357 11.78 -15.36 -2.26
CA THR A 357 13.22 -15.60 -2.20
C THR A 357 13.49 -16.98 -2.78
N PHE A 358 14.43 -17.04 -3.68
CA PHE A 358 14.86 -18.27 -4.35
C PHE A 358 16.22 -18.73 -3.82
N TYR A 359 16.34 -20.02 -3.52
CA TYR A 359 17.60 -20.68 -3.27
C TYR A 359 17.79 -21.83 -4.25
N LEU A 360 18.84 -21.77 -5.05
CA LEU A 360 19.30 -22.87 -5.88
C LEU A 360 20.36 -23.66 -5.09
N VAL A 361 20.13 -24.93 -4.88
CA VAL A 361 21.06 -25.82 -4.13
C VAL A 361 21.52 -26.99 -4.98
N ASP A 362 22.70 -27.52 -4.64
CA ASP A 362 23.22 -28.74 -5.21
C ASP A 362 22.60 -30.01 -4.56
N HIS A 363 23.02 -31.17 -4.98
CA HIS A 363 22.56 -32.46 -4.47
C HIS A 363 22.93 -32.73 -3.00
N GLU A 364 23.85 -31.96 -2.42
CA GLU A 364 24.19 -32.00 -0.99
C GLU A 364 23.40 -30.93 -0.20
N GLY A 365 22.64 -30.07 -0.88
CA GLY A 365 21.85 -28.99 -0.33
C GLY A 365 22.68 -27.75 0.01
N ASN A 366 23.88 -27.59 -0.59
CA ASN A 366 24.64 -26.34 -0.45
C ASN A 366 24.08 -25.30 -1.42
N ILE A 367 23.91 -24.08 -0.94
CA ILE A 367 23.38 -22.95 -1.74
C ILE A 367 24.42 -22.55 -2.79
N LEU A 368 24.05 -22.66 -4.05
CA LEU A 368 24.85 -22.25 -5.20
C LEU A 368 24.51 -20.79 -5.60
N TYR A 369 23.24 -20.42 -5.49
CA TYR A 369 22.75 -19.11 -5.88
C TYR A 369 21.52 -18.75 -5.04
N SER A 370 21.36 -17.45 -4.75
CA SER A 370 20.17 -16.92 -4.11
C SER A 370 19.69 -15.65 -4.81
N GLU A 371 18.37 -15.50 -4.95
CA GLU A 371 17.75 -14.30 -5.50
C GLU A 371 16.59 -13.85 -4.60
N ILE A 372 16.51 -12.54 -4.33
CA ILE A 372 15.52 -11.95 -3.42
C ILE A 372 14.62 -11.01 -4.18
N GLY A 373 13.31 -11.26 -4.13
CA GLY A 373 12.31 -10.55 -4.92
C GLY A 373 12.30 -11.00 -6.37
N PHE A 374 11.40 -10.44 -7.17
CA PHE A 374 11.19 -10.82 -8.57
C PHE A 374 10.97 -9.60 -9.47
N ASN A 375 11.69 -9.58 -10.57
CA ASN A 375 11.48 -8.73 -11.74
C ASN A 375 12.08 -9.41 -12.99
N GLU A 376 11.95 -8.81 -14.16
CA GLU A 376 12.43 -9.39 -15.43
C GLU A 376 13.94 -9.61 -15.48
N ASP A 377 14.74 -8.73 -14.88
CA ASP A 377 16.20 -8.89 -14.88
C ASP A 377 16.63 -10.04 -13.99
N LYS A 378 15.98 -10.22 -12.84
CA LYS A 378 16.19 -11.35 -11.93
C LYS A 378 15.74 -12.67 -12.53
N ALA A 379 14.66 -12.67 -13.30
CA ALA A 379 14.22 -13.83 -14.07
C ALA A 379 15.30 -14.31 -15.05
N LYS A 380 15.88 -13.39 -15.82
CA LYS A 380 16.99 -13.69 -16.75
C LYS A 380 18.24 -14.18 -16.03
N SER A 381 18.55 -13.57 -14.87
CA SER A 381 19.70 -13.99 -14.06
C SER A 381 19.53 -15.41 -13.56
N LEU A 382 18.37 -15.78 -13.06
CA LEU A 382 18.08 -17.13 -12.57
C LEU A 382 18.17 -18.18 -13.68
N ASP A 383 17.57 -17.92 -14.84
CA ASP A 383 17.65 -18.84 -16.00
C ASP A 383 19.09 -19.03 -16.48
N SER A 384 19.88 -17.95 -16.57
CA SER A 384 21.30 -18.00 -16.93
C SER A 384 22.14 -18.81 -15.93
N GLN A 385 21.89 -18.66 -14.62
CA GLN A 385 22.57 -19.44 -13.59
C GLN A 385 22.24 -20.93 -13.70
N LEU A 386 20.98 -21.28 -13.95
CA LEU A 386 20.56 -22.67 -14.16
C LEU A 386 21.24 -23.31 -15.39
N GLU A 387 21.31 -22.56 -16.51
CA GLU A 387 22.04 -23.03 -17.69
C GLU A 387 23.51 -23.33 -17.37
N ASP A 388 24.18 -22.44 -16.65
CA ASP A 388 25.57 -22.60 -16.26
C ASP A 388 25.82 -23.84 -15.40
N TYR A 389 24.92 -24.19 -14.47
CA TYR A 389 25.05 -25.33 -13.57
C TYR A 389 24.57 -26.67 -14.19
N LEU A 390 23.62 -26.64 -15.12
CA LEU A 390 23.06 -27.87 -15.72
C LEU A 390 23.82 -28.33 -16.95
N ILE A 391 24.48 -27.42 -17.68
CA ILE A 391 25.17 -27.72 -18.95
C ILE A 391 26.64 -28.05 -18.73
N LYS A 392 27.20 -27.65 -17.58
CA LYS A 392 28.57 -28.07 -17.16
C LYS A 392 28.56 -29.42 -16.47
#